data_c0ac952829f28066ba122c4a0f3d9816
#
_entry.id   c0ac952829f28066ba122c4a0f3d9816
#
_cell.length_a   1.000
_cell.length_b   1.000
_cell.length_c   1.000
_cell.angle_alpha   90.00
_cell.angle_beta   90.00
_cell.angle_gamma   90.00
#
_symmetry.space_group_name_H-M   'P 1'
#
loop_
_entity.id
_entity.type
_entity.pdbx_description
1 polymer ?
#
loop_
_entity_poly.entity_id
_entity_poly.type
_entity_poly.pdbx_seq_one_letter_code
_entity_poly.pdbx_strand_id
1 'polypeptide(L)'
;VRPGIGDEERPAGRHGELAERVRRVAAGLRAFGLKREERVLLLMQDGNDWPVSFLGAMYAGLVPVAVNTLLTADDYAYMLENSRAQAALVSGALLPALSAGMVKSEHELKKVIVSRPIAPLHDSEADFEAFIQRAEPMVQPAATNADDPGFWLYSSGSTGRPKGTVHSHANPYWTAELYGKRLLGITEQDVCFSAAKLFFAYGLGNALTFPMSVGATTILMAERPTPDATFARWLGKAGGVKPTVFFGAPTGFAGMLAHPALPKKGETALRMASSAGEALPADIGERFTKHFGVEVVDGIGSTEMLHIFLSN
;
A
#
# COMPACT_ATOMS: atom_id res chain seq x y z
N VAL A 1 4.40 7.84 -22.52
CA VAL A 1 4.69 7.70 -21.08
C VAL A 1 3.37 7.92 -20.36
N ARG A 2 2.85 6.88 -19.71
CA ARG A 2 1.55 6.92 -19.02
C ARG A 2 1.72 7.39 -17.60
N PRO A 3 0.69 8.01 -17.00
CA PRO A 3 0.69 8.30 -15.58
C PRO A 3 0.77 6.98 -14.79
N GLY A 4 1.60 6.96 -13.75
CA GLY A 4 1.79 5.80 -12.89
C GLY A 4 0.87 5.84 -11.67
N ILE A 5 1.41 6.26 -10.54
CA ILE A 5 0.69 6.34 -9.26
C ILE A 5 0.21 7.77 -9.03
N GLY A 6 -1.07 7.95 -8.69
CA GLY A 6 -1.65 9.25 -8.38
C GLY A 6 -2.59 9.22 -7.18
N ASP A 7 -2.69 10.34 -6.49
CA ASP A 7 -3.68 10.62 -5.47
C ASP A 7 -4.38 11.97 -5.75
N GLU A 8 -5.42 12.30 -5.00
CA GLU A 8 -6.23 13.50 -5.25
C GLU A 8 -5.49 14.82 -5.03
N GLU A 9 -4.45 14.82 -4.20
CA GLU A 9 -3.70 16.03 -3.83
C GLU A 9 -2.50 16.29 -4.73
N ARG A 10 -2.01 15.25 -5.42
CA ARG A 10 -0.90 15.36 -6.36
C ARG A 10 -1.25 14.68 -7.69
N PRO A 11 -0.92 15.31 -8.82
CA PRO A 11 -1.13 14.69 -10.13
C PRO A 11 -0.35 13.36 -10.22
N ALA A 12 -0.85 12.46 -11.06
CA ALA A 12 -0.23 11.18 -11.31
C ALA A 12 1.26 11.33 -11.65
N GLY A 13 2.12 10.77 -10.80
CA GLY A 13 3.56 10.67 -11.06
C GLY A 13 3.86 9.59 -12.10
N ARG A 14 4.90 9.79 -12.89
CA ARG A 14 5.39 8.78 -13.84
C ARG A 14 6.29 7.78 -13.11
N HIS A 15 6.39 6.56 -13.62
CA HIS A 15 7.30 5.55 -13.05
C HIS A 15 8.75 6.03 -12.94
N GLY A 16 9.23 6.88 -13.87
CA GLY A 16 10.56 7.48 -13.79
C GLY A 16 10.71 8.45 -12.61
N GLU A 17 9.70 9.26 -12.33
CA GLU A 17 9.68 10.17 -11.18
C GLU A 17 9.60 9.39 -9.86
N LEU A 18 8.80 8.32 -9.82
CA LEU A 18 8.77 7.39 -8.69
C LEU A 18 10.17 6.81 -8.42
N ALA A 19 10.83 6.30 -9.45
CA ALA A 19 12.16 5.70 -9.33
C ALA A 19 13.22 6.71 -8.82
N GLU A 20 13.14 7.96 -9.26
CA GLU A 20 14.02 9.03 -8.77
C GLU A 20 13.79 9.30 -7.28
N ARG A 21 12.54 9.46 -6.85
CA ARG A 21 12.19 9.70 -5.45
C ARG A 21 12.56 8.50 -4.56
N VAL A 22 12.35 7.27 -5.04
CA VAL A 22 12.78 6.03 -4.37
C VAL A 22 14.28 6.05 -4.08
N ARG A 23 15.11 6.39 -5.07
CA ARG A 23 16.57 6.46 -4.92
C ARG A 23 17.01 7.56 -3.94
N ARG A 24 16.29 8.67 -3.89
CA ARG A 24 16.54 9.76 -2.92
C ARG A 24 16.16 9.36 -1.50
N VAL A 25 15.01 8.71 -1.30
CA VAL A 25 14.63 8.15 0.01
C VAL A 25 15.67 7.14 0.48
N ALA A 26 16.11 6.25 -0.40
CA ALA A 26 17.15 5.27 -0.09
C ALA A 26 18.45 5.94 0.37
N ALA A 27 18.93 6.94 -0.36
CA ALA A 27 20.12 7.70 0.00
C ALA A 27 19.98 8.42 1.34
N GLY A 28 18.83 9.07 1.58
CA GLY A 28 18.56 9.78 2.82
C GLY A 28 18.52 8.86 4.04
N LEU A 29 17.87 7.69 3.92
CA LEU A 29 17.84 6.69 4.98
C LEU A 29 19.24 6.15 5.29
N ARG A 30 20.05 5.90 4.28
CA ARG A 30 21.47 5.49 4.46
C ARG A 30 22.30 6.59 5.11
N ALA A 31 22.06 7.85 4.77
CA ALA A 31 22.75 9.00 5.39
C ALA A 31 22.45 9.16 6.88
N PHE A 32 21.32 8.64 7.37
CA PHE A 32 21.05 8.54 8.82
C PHE A 32 21.80 7.42 9.51
N GLY A 33 22.68 6.70 8.80
CA GLY A 33 23.51 5.63 9.35
C GLY A 33 22.79 4.30 9.53
N LEU A 34 21.60 4.12 8.93
CA LEU A 34 20.87 2.85 8.96
C LEU A 34 21.66 1.79 8.19
N LYS A 35 21.74 0.59 8.76
CA LYS A 35 22.46 -0.55 8.20
C LYS A 35 21.48 -1.49 7.48
N ARG A 36 22.01 -2.33 6.60
CA ARG A 36 21.23 -3.37 5.92
C ARG A 36 20.42 -4.19 6.93
N GLU A 37 19.18 -4.50 6.55
CA GLU A 37 18.19 -5.25 7.33
C GLU A 37 17.67 -4.54 8.60
N GLU A 38 18.12 -3.32 8.92
CA GLU A 38 17.43 -2.54 9.95
C GLU A 38 16.03 -2.16 9.47
N ARG A 39 15.07 -2.16 10.43
CA ARG A 39 13.65 -1.92 10.11
C ARG A 39 13.34 -0.44 10.09
N VAL A 40 12.41 -0.10 9.20
CA VAL A 40 11.84 1.25 9.06
C VAL A 40 10.34 1.14 9.16
N LEU A 41 9.74 1.70 10.20
CA LEU A 41 8.28 1.68 10.37
C LEU A 41 7.60 2.61 9.37
N LEU A 42 6.58 2.12 8.66
CA LEU A 42 5.74 2.91 7.76
C LEU A 42 4.33 3.02 8.34
N LEU A 43 4.00 4.17 8.92
CA LEU A 43 2.66 4.52 9.37
C LEU A 43 2.12 5.63 8.47
N MET A 44 1.70 5.27 7.27
CA MET A 44 1.36 6.22 6.22
C MET A 44 0.01 5.91 5.58
N GLN A 45 -0.73 6.97 5.24
CA GLN A 45 -1.92 6.87 4.41
C GLN A 45 -1.54 6.54 2.96
N ASP A 46 -2.46 5.89 2.24
CA ASP A 46 -2.27 5.60 0.82
C ASP A 46 -2.18 6.91 0.02
N GLY A 47 -1.05 7.12 -0.59
CA GLY A 47 -0.69 8.26 -1.40
C GLY A 47 0.67 8.05 -2.05
N ASN A 48 1.13 8.98 -2.87
CA ASN A 48 2.37 8.83 -3.65
C ASN A 48 3.61 8.62 -2.77
N ASP A 49 3.62 9.16 -1.55
CA ASP A 49 4.77 9.07 -0.64
C ASP A 49 4.90 7.67 -0.02
N TRP A 50 3.80 6.90 0.06
CA TRP A 50 3.82 5.54 0.60
C TRP A 50 4.69 4.58 -0.25
N PRO A 51 4.44 4.39 -1.56
CA PRO A 51 5.28 3.53 -2.40
C PRO A 51 6.72 4.04 -2.50
N VAL A 52 6.94 5.36 -2.52
CA VAL A 52 8.28 5.96 -2.48
C VAL A 52 9.03 5.55 -1.22
N SER A 53 8.37 5.59 -0.06
CA SER A 53 8.94 5.20 1.24
C SER A 53 9.24 3.70 1.30
N PHE A 54 8.27 2.86 0.91
CA PHE A 54 8.39 1.41 0.95
C PHE A 54 9.51 0.91 0.03
N LEU A 55 9.47 1.31 -1.24
CA LEU A 55 10.48 0.91 -2.22
C LEU A 55 11.84 1.55 -1.94
N GLY A 56 11.87 2.78 -1.41
CA GLY A 56 13.10 3.45 -1.01
C GLY A 56 13.83 2.74 0.12
N ALA A 57 13.10 2.25 1.13
CA ALA A 57 13.68 1.44 2.19
C ALA A 57 14.23 0.11 1.63
N MET A 58 13.47 -0.60 0.78
CA MET A 58 13.95 -1.83 0.13
C MET A 58 15.18 -1.58 -0.76
N TYR A 59 15.19 -0.49 -1.54
CA TYR A 59 16.31 -0.12 -2.40
C TYR A 59 17.59 0.15 -1.59
N ALA A 60 17.44 0.70 -0.38
CA ALA A 60 18.53 0.91 0.57
C ALA A 60 19.00 -0.39 1.27
N GLY A 61 18.36 -1.53 1.05
CA GLY A 61 18.60 -2.79 1.76
C GLY A 61 18.06 -2.77 3.19
N LEU A 62 17.12 -1.87 3.48
CA LEU A 62 16.39 -1.80 4.75
C LEU A 62 15.08 -2.57 4.64
N VAL A 63 14.48 -2.88 5.77
CA VAL A 63 13.25 -3.67 5.85
C VAL A 63 12.09 -2.76 6.26
N PRO A 64 11.26 -2.26 5.32
CA PRO A 64 10.06 -1.52 5.69
C PRO A 64 9.07 -2.42 6.41
N VAL A 65 8.47 -1.86 7.45
CA VAL A 65 7.45 -2.49 8.29
C VAL A 65 6.17 -1.68 8.13
N ALA A 66 5.30 -2.12 7.24
CA ALA A 66 4.05 -1.41 6.97
C ALA A 66 3.01 -1.77 8.04
N VAL A 67 2.42 -0.74 8.66
CA VAL A 67 1.48 -0.92 9.77
C VAL A 67 0.12 -0.29 9.47
N ASN A 68 -0.92 -0.90 10.01
CA ASN A 68 -2.28 -0.43 9.86
C ASN A 68 -2.46 0.95 10.50
N THR A 69 -3.08 1.87 9.77
CA THR A 69 -3.27 3.28 10.15
C THR A 69 -4.44 3.53 11.12
N LEU A 70 -5.18 2.48 11.50
CA LEU A 70 -6.38 2.57 12.35
C LEU A 70 -6.19 1.91 13.73
N LEU A 71 -4.97 1.67 14.12
CA LEU A 71 -4.63 1.02 15.39
C LEU A 71 -4.54 2.03 16.54
N THR A 72 -4.44 1.50 17.75
CA THR A 72 -4.30 2.30 18.98
C THR A 72 -2.82 2.65 19.25
N ALA A 73 -2.59 3.61 20.17
CA ALA A 73 -1.25 3.93 20.63
C ALA A 73 -0.52 2.72 21.28
N ASP A 74 -1.26 1.85 21.96
CA ASP A 74 -0.70 0.63 22.58
C ASP A 74 -0.26 -0.39 21.51
N ASP A 75 -1.00 -0.48 20.41
CA ASP A 75 -0.59 -1.32 19.28
C ASP A 75 0.69 -0.77 18.61
N TYR A 76 0.78 0.54 18.42
CA TYR A 76 1.98 1.16 17.84
C TYR A 76 3.18 1.03 18.80
N ALA A 77 3.00 1.16 20.10
CA ALA A 77 4.03 0.91 21.11
C ALA A 77 4.57 -0.51 20.95
N TYR A 78 3.69 -1.49 20.93
CA TYR A 78 4.07 -2.90 20.71
C TYR A 78 4.81 -3.10 19.39
N MET A 79 4.33 -2.51 18.28
CA MET A 79 4.97 -2.68 16.96
C MET A 79 6.35 -2.01 16.91
N LEU A 80 6.55 -0.89 17.58
CA LEU A 80 7.84 -0.21 17.70
C LEU A 80 8.86 -1.10 18.42
N GLU A 81 8.50 -1.68 19.56
CA GLU A 81 9.35 -2.60 20.33
C GLU A 81 9.60 -3.89 19.55
N ASN A 82 8.55 -4.52 19.02
CA ASN A 82 8.62 -5.80 18.30
C ASN A 82 9.46 -5.70 17.02
N SER A 83 9.27 -4.64 16.22
CA SER A 83 10.04 -4.44 15.00
C SER A 83 11.45 -3.94 15.25
N ARG A 84 11.72 -3.28 16.39
CA ARG A 84 12.97 -2.60 16.68
C ARG A 84 13.34 -1.62 15.56
N ALA A 85 12.35 -0.92 15.03
CA ALA A 85 12.54 0.03 13.92
C ALA A 85 13.49 1.17 14.33
N GLN A 86 14.42 1.51 13.44
CA GLN A 86 15.44 2.54 13.69
C GLN A 86 15.01 3.90 13.13
N ALA A 87 14.05 3.92 12.22
CA ALA A 87 13.42 5.13 11.70
C ALA A 87 11.92 4.87 11.46
N ALA A 88 11.14 5.94 11.40
CA ALA A 88 9.75 5.89 11.00
C ALA A 88 9.47 6.90 9.89
N LEU A 89 8.67 6.49 8.90
CA LEU A 89 8.03 7.38 7.95
C LEU A 89 6.54 7.42 8.28
N VAL A 90 6.00 8.61 8.48
CA VAL A 90 4.64 8.80 8.97
C VAL A 90 3.92 9.90 8.20
N SER A 91 2.63 9.71 7.90
CA SER A 91 1.79 10.82 7.40
C SER A 91 1.51 11.82 8.53
N GLY A 92 1.55 13.12 8.23
CA GLY A 92 1.35 14.17 9.24
C GLY A 92 0.09 13.99 10.07
N ALA A 93 -1.00 13.55 9.45
CA ALA A 93 -2.26 13.25 10.15
C ALA A 93 -2.16 12.09 11.17
N LEU A 94 -1.16 11.22 11.04
CA LEU A 94 -0.93 10.05 11.90
C LEU A 94 0.23 10.26 12.90
N LEU A 95 0.95 11.37 12.78
CA LEU A 95 2.05 11.70 13.69
C LEU A 95 1.62 11.72 15.18
N PRO A 96 0.47 12.29 15.56
CA PRO A 96 0.03 12.24 16.96
C PRO A 96 -0.16 10.82 17.50
N ALA A 97 -0.66 9.90 16.67
CA ALA A 97 -0.85 8.50 17.05
C ALA A 97 0.50 7.77 17.21
N LEU A 98 1.46 8.02 16.32
CA LEU A 98 2.81 7.50 16.44
C LEU A 98 3.49 8.03 17.71
N SER A 99 3.43 9.35 17.94
CA SER A 99 4.03 9.99 19.12
C SER A 99 3.46 9.44 20.42
N ALA A 100 2.14 9.18 20.48
CA ALA A 100 1.52 8.55 21.64
C ALA A 100 2.02 7.10 21.84
N GLY A 101 2.29 6.35 20.78
CA GLY A 101 2.91 5.03 20.83
C GLY A 101 4.36 5.10 21.31
N MET A 102 5.13 6.06 20.83
CA MET A 102 6.54 6.28 21.24
C MET A 102 6.65 6.56 22.74
N VAL A 103 5.76 7.39 23.29
CA VAL A 103 5.76 7.69 24.75
C VAL A 103 5.50 6.44 25.60
N LYS A 104 4.80 5.43 25.05
CA LYS A 104 4.42 4.19 25.76
C LYS A 104 5.40 3.03 25.54
N SER A 105 6.47 3.22 24.77
CA SER A 105 7.38 2.14 24.35
C SER A 105 8.84 2.47 24.61
N GLU A 106 9.64 1.43 24.82
CA GLU A 106 11.11 1.51 24.78
C GLU A 106 11.59 1.35 23.33
N HIS A 107 11.27 2.32 22.47
CA HIS A 107 11.59 2.25 21.05
C HIS A 107 13.06 2.59 20.74
N GLU A 108 13.51 2.15 19.56
CA GLU A 108 14.86 2.41 19.05
C GLU A 108 14.90 3.47 17.92
N LEU A 109 13.82 4.22 17.71
CA LEU A 109 13.75 5.22 16.65
C LEU A 109 14.79 6.32 16.84
N LYS A 110 15.59 6.53 15.81
CA LYS A 110 16.60 7.60 15.72
C LYS A 110 16.07 8.82 14.97
N LYS A 111 15.16 8.61 14.01
CA LYS A 111 14.55 9.66 13.19
C LYS A 111 13.12 9.34 12.83
N VAL A 112 12.31 10.40 12.76
CA VAL A 112 10.94 10.37 12.24
C VAL A 112 10.87 11.29 11.03
N ILE A 113 10.40 10.78 9.89
CA ILE A 113 10.23 11.54 8.65
C ILE A 113 8.73 11.68 8.40
N VAL A 114 8.26 12.92 8.30
CA VAL A 114 6.84 13.26 8.25
C VAL A 114 6.44 13.68 6.84
N SER A 115 5.57 12.90 6.21
CA SER A 115 4.95 13.23 4.93
C SER A 115 3.75 14.13 5.17
N ARG A 116 3.71 15.27 4.49
CA ARG A 116 2.62 16.27 4.59
C ARG A 116 2.35 16.68 6.03
N PRO A 117 3.32 17.31 6.72
CA PRO A 117 3.12 17.76 8.09
C PRO A 117 1.96 18.75 8.18
N ILE A 118 1.10 18.58 9.19
CA ILE A 118 -0.06 19.46 9.46
C ILE A 118 0.21 20.42 10.63
N ALA A 119 1.37 20.33 11.26
CA ALA A 119 1.83 21.17 12.36
C ALA A 119 3.36 21.35 12.25
N PRO A 120 3.95 22.33 12.95
CA PRO A 120 5.39 22.47 13.05
C PRO A 120 6.04 21.17 13.57
N LEU A 121 7.17 20.82 12.99
CA LEU A 121 7.92 19.63 13.35
C LEU A 121 8.90 19.92 14.49
N HIS A 122 9.18 18.90 15.33
CA HIS A 122 10.20 18.94 16.36
C HIS A 122 11.60 18.69 15.74
N ASP A 123 12.66 19.00 16.49
CA ASP A 123 14.06 18.85 16.02
C ASP A 123 14.43 17.40 15.66
N SER A 124 13.77 16.40 16.27
CA SER A 124 13.95 14.99 15.97
C SER A 124 13.17 14.52 14.72
N GLU A 125 12.32 15.37 14.16
CA GLU A 125 11.46 15.10 13.00
C GLU A 125 12.02 15.81 11.77
N ALA A 126 11.72 15.26 10.60
CA ALA A 126 12.12 15.85 9.32
C ALA A 126 10.93 15.88 8.35
N ASP A 127 10.77 16.97 7.62
CA ASP A 127 9.82 17.05 6.52
C ASP A 127 10.26 16.12 5.37
N PHE A 128 9.31 15.33 4.85
CA PHE A 128 9.57 14.32 3.83
C PHE A 128 10.11 14.92 2.50
N GLU A 129 9.55 16.05 2.06
CA GLU A 129 10.02 16.69 0.83
C GLU A 129 11.42 17.28 1.00
N ALA A 130 11.67 17.96 2.12
CA ALA A 130 12.99 18.48 2.43
C ALA A 130 14.02 17.35 2.60
N PHE A 131 13.63 16.22 3.17
CA PHE A 131 14.46 15.02 3.30
C PHE A 131 14.86 14.47 1.92
N ILE A 132 13.89 14.32 0.99
CA ILE A 132 14.16 13.85 -0.37
C ILE A 132 15.04 14.82 -1.14
N GLN A 133 14.76 16.13 -1.07
CA GLN A 133 15.48 17.15 -1.83
C GLN A 133 16.96 17.27 -1.44
N ARG A 134 17.29 17.00 -0.17
CA ARG A 134 18.68 17.06 0.34
C ARG A 134 19.52 15.85 -0.06
N ALA A 135 18.90 14.75 -0.45
CA ALA A 135 19.60 13.51 -0.75
C ALA A 135 19.93 13.41 -2.24
N GLU A 136 21.18 13.18 -2.57
CA GLU A 136 21.57 12.74 -3.92
C GLU A 136 21.07 11.31 -4.15
N PRO A 137 20.46 11.01 -5.32
CA PRO A 137 19.83 9.70 -5.54
C PRO A 137 20.88 8.58 -5.56
N MET A 138 20.62 7.51 -4.83
CA MET A 138 21.45 6.30 -4.86
C MET A 138 21.52 5.74 -6.28
N VAL A 139 22.71 5.56 -6.82
CA VAL A 139 22.93 5.09 -8.21
C VAL A 139 22.60 3.60 -8.32
N GLN A 140 23.05 2.79 -7.36
CA GLN A 140 22.84 1.35 -7.34
C GLN A 140 22.05 0.95 -6.08
N PRO A 141 21.20 -0.08 -6.15
CA PRO A 141 20.54 -0.63 -4.97
C PRO A 141 21.59 -1.25 -4.03
N ALA A 142 21.18 -1.46 -2.78
CA ALA A 142 21.97 -2.25 -1.85
C ALA A 142 22.17 -3.68 -2.40
N ALA A 143 23.31 -4.29 -2.10
CA ALA A 143 23.59 -5.67 -2.48
C ALA A 143 22.71 -6.63 -1.64
N THR A 144 21.52 -6.94 -2.14
CA THR A 144 20.56 -7.88 -1.57
C THR A 144 20.30 -9.02 -2.52
N ASN A 145 19.91 -10.17 -1.98
CA ASN A 145 19.51 -11.35 -2.73
C ASN A 145 17.99 -11.55 -2.69
N ALA A 146 17.50 -12.41 -3.55
CA ALA A 146 16.07 -12.73 -3.65
C ALA A 146 15.47 -13.24 -2.33
N ASP A 147 16.24 -13.99 -1.56
CA ASP A 147 15.82 -14.62 -0.31
C ASP A 147 16.10 -13.77 0.95
N ASP A 148 16.80 -12.64 0.81
CA ASP A 148 17.02 -11.73 1.93
C ASP A 148 15.68 -11.13 2.41
N PRO A 149 15.55 -10.77 3.73
CA PRO A 149 14.38 -10.08 4.23
C PRO A 149 14.12 -8.78 3.48
N GLY A 150 12.97 -8.70 2.83
CA GLY A 150 12.56 -7.55 2.02
C GLY A 150 11.68 -6.56 2.79
N PHE A 151 10.65 -7.06 3.50
CA PHE A 151 9.71 -6.23 4.26
C PHE A 151 8.90 -7.06 5.25
N TRP A 152 8.20 -6.37 6.16
CA TRP A 152 7.25 -6.99 7.09
C TRP A 152 5.84 -6.45 6.89
N LEU A 153 4.87 -7.35 7.06
CA LEU A 153 3.46 -7.01 7.28
C LEU A 153 3.00 -7.64 8.59
N TYR A 154 2.15 -6.94 9.32
CA TYR A 154 1.56 -7.51 10.52
C TYR A 154 0.28 -8.27 10.20
N SER A 155 0.19 -9.53 10.63
CA SER A 155 -1.05 -10.31 10.62
C SER A 155 -1.72 -10.29 12.00
N SER A 156 -3.04 -10.44 12.02
CA SER A 156 -3.79 -10.65 13.27
C SER A 156 -3.44 -12.01 13.84
N GLY A 157 -2.56 -12.04 14.84
CA GLY A 157 -2.16 -13.29 15.46
C GLY A 157 -3.30 -14.00 16.18
N SER A 158 -3.36 -15.32 16.07
CA SER A 158 -4.32 -16.18 16.81
C SER A 158 -4.18 -16.08 18.34
N THR A 159 -3.10 -15.49 18.82
CA THR A 159 -2.76 -15.30 20.24
C THR A 159 -3.09 -13.91 20.80
N GLY A 160 -3.81 -13.07 20.02
CA GLY A 160 -4.26 -11.74 20.44
C GLY A 160 -3.31 -10.60 20.14
N ARG A 161 -1.98 -10.84 19.94
CA ARG A 161 -1.04 -9.81 19.50
C ARG A 161 -0.68 -9.97 18.02
N PRO A 162 -0.56 -8.87 17.25
CA PRO A 162 -0.12 -8.93 15.86
C PRO A 162 1.27 -9.56 15.71
N LYS A 163 1.46 -10.36 14.67
CA LYS A 163 2.74 -11.00 14.32
C LYS A 163 3.34 -10.36 13.09
N GLY A 164 4.61 -9.97 13.17
CA GLY A 164 5.37 -9.48 12.03
C GLY A 164 5.71 -10.63 11.08
N THR A 165 5.05 -10.68 9.94
CA THR A 165 5.32 -11.65 8.87
C THR A 165 6.43 -11.11 8.00
N VAL A 166 7.54 -11.83 7.92
CA VAL A 166 8.73 -11.45 7.13
C VAL A 166 8.59 -11.97 5.72
N HIS A 167 8.69 -11.09 4.75
CA HIS A 167 8.71 -11.42 3.32
C HIS A 167 10.08 -11.18 2.72
N SER A 168 10.49 -12.06 1.81
CA SER A 168 11.72 -11.88 1.04
C SER A 168 11.53 -10.90 -0.12
N HIS A 169 12.64 -10.45 -0.72
CA HIS A 169 12.62 -9.62 -1.92
C HIS A 169 11.94 -10.30 -3.12
N ALA A 170 11.96 -11.64 -3.19
CA ALA A 170 11.34 -12.40 -4.28
C ALA A 170 9.81 -12.49 -4.18
N ASN A 171 9.23 -12.39 -2.97
CA ASN A 171 7.80 -12.65 -2.78
C ASN A 171 6.88 -11.73 -3.61
N PRO A 172 7.11 -10.40 -3.70
CA PRO A 172 6.30 -9.53 -4.56
C PRO A 172 6.38 -9.89 -6.04
N TYR A 173 7.54 -10.33 -6.50
CA TYR A 173 7.73 -10.78 -7.88
C TYR A 173 6.86 -12.02 -8.17
N TRP A 174 6.94 -13.05 -7.32
CA TRP A 174 6.19 -14.28 -7.54
C TRP A 174 4.68 -14.09 -7.43
N THR A 175 4.18 -13.28 -6.50
CA THR A 175 2.74 -13.00 -6.43
C THR A 175 2.25 -12.23 -7.65
N ALA A 176 3.05 -11.30 -8.16
CA ALA A 176 2.73 -10.57 -9.38
C ALA A 176 2.74 -11.49 -10.61
N GLU A 177 3.74 -12.37 -10.76
CA GLU A 177 3.84 -13.31 -11.89
C GLU A 177 2.71 -14.34 -11.87
N LEU A 178 2.44 -14.95 -10.72
CA LEU A 178 1.52 -16.09 -10.65
C LEU A 178 0.06 -15.64 -10.61
N TYR A 179 -0.27 -14.60 -9.82
CA TYR A 179 -1.63 -14.15 -9.66
C TYR A 179 -1.94 -12.92 -10.52
N GLY A 180 -1.17 -11.86 -10.39
CA GLY A 180 -1.45 -10.60 -11.09
C GLY A 180 -1.44 -10.73 -12.62
N LYS A 181 -0.40 -11.35 -13.18
CA LYS A 181 -0.24 -11.49 -14.63
C LYS A 181 -0.98 -12.71 -15.19
N ARG A 182 -0.74 -13.91 -14.61
CA ARG A 182 -1.24 -15.15 -15.22
C ARG A 182 -2.73 -15.38 -14.97
N LEU A 183 -3.22 -15.11 -13.76
CA LEU A 183 -4.62 -15.36 -13.43
C LEU A 183 -5.47 -14.13 -13.73
N LEU A 184 -5.13 -12.96 -13.18
CA LEU A 184 -5.92 -11.75 -13.37
C LEU A 184 -5.71 -11.09 -14.75
N GLY A 185 -4.65 -11.47 -15.47
CA GLY A 185 -4.35 -10.92 -16.79
C GLY A 185 -4.17 -9.40 -16.78
N ILE A 186 -3.55 -8.85 -15.73
CA ILE A 186 -3.28 -7.41 -15.63
C ILE A 186 -2.22 -7.03 -16.67
N THR A 187 -2.47 -5.98 -17.41
CA THR A 187 -1.61 -5.46 -18.48
C THR A 187 -1.27 -3.99 -18.25
N GLU A 188 -0.34 -3.46 -19.04
CA GLU A 188 0.03 -2.03 -19.00
C GLU A 188 -1.13 -1.08 -19.35
N GLN A 189 -2.20 -1.60 -19.97
CA GLN A 189 -3.39 -0.83 -20.36
C GLN A 189 -4.33 -0.62 -19.19
N ASP A 190 -4.17 -1.39 -18.10
CA ASP A 190 -5.08 -1.39 -16.99
C ASP A 190 -4.86 -0.18 -16.06
N VAL A 191 -5.95 0.20 -15.43
CA VAL A 191 -5.99 1.12 -14.30
C VAL A 191 -6.50 0.33 -13.09
N CYS A 192 -5.61 0.03 -12.16
CA CYS A 192 -5.91 -0.71 -10.95
C CYS A 192 -6.41 0.21 -9.83
N PHE A 193 -7.46 -0.20 -9.14
CA PHE A 193 -7.95 0.48 -7.94
C PHE A 193 -8.29 -0.54 -6.86
N SER A 194 -7.68 -0.39 -5.69
CA SER A 194 -7.91 -1.25 -4.52
C SER A 194 -8.57 -0.48 -3.38
N ALA A 195 -9.67 -1.04 -2.85
CA ALA A 195 -10.27 -0.57 -1.61
C ALA A 195 -9.43 -0.99 -0.39
N ALA A 196 -8.70 -2.11 -0.48
CA ALA A 196 -7.75 -2.52 0.54
C ALA A 196 -6.51 -1.64 0.51
N LYS A 197 -6.03 -1.24 1.69
CA LYS A 197 -4.91 -0.32 1.87
C LYS A 197 -3.56 -1.00 1.62
N LEU A 198 -2.55 -0.21 1.25
CA LEU A 198 -1.20 -0.66 0.91
C LEU A 198 -0.48 -1.39 2.06
N PHE A 199 -0.85 -1.13 3.30
CA PHE A 199 -0.28 -1.85 4.45
C PHE A 199 -0.85 -3.28 4.64
N PHE A 200 -1.87 -3.68 3.90
CA PHE A 200 -2.35 -5.06 3.83
C PHE A 200 -1.72 -5.81 2.65
N ALA A 201 -1.46 -7.10 2.83
CA ALA A 201 -0.93 -7.95 1.77
C ALA A 201 -1.76 -7.87 0.48
N TYR A 202 -3.10 -7.92 0.61
CA TYR A 202 -4.03 -7.81 -0.52
C TYR A 202 -3.90 -6.44 -1.22
N GLY A 203 -3.90 -5.35 -0.47
CA GLY A 203 -3.76 -4.00 -1.04
C GLY A 203 -2.37 -3.75 -1.65
N LEU A 204 -1.32 -4.28 -1.03
CA LEU A 204 0.06 -4.16 -1.53
C LEU A 204 0.21 -4.79 -2.92
N GLY A 205 -0.34 -5.99 -3.12
CA GLY A 205 -0.39 -6.63 -4.42
C GLY A 205 -1.16 -5.80 -5.44
N ASN A 206 -2.40 -5.52 -5.10
CA ASN A 206 -3.40 -4.95 -6.01
C ASN A 206 -3.10 -3.51 -6.45
N ALA A 207 -2.56 -2.68 -5.54
CA ALA A 207 -2.33 -1.26 -5.79
C ALA A 207 -0.85 -0.92 -6.02
N LEU A 208 0.08 -1.83 -5.79
CA LEU A 208 1.50 -1.55 -5.99
C LEU A 208 2.19 -2.62 -6.85
N THR A 209 2.36 -3.85 -6.35
CA THR A 209 3.29 -4.79 -6.99
C THR A 209 2.77 -5.34 -8.32
N PHE A 210 1.46 -5.58 -8.45
CA PHE A 210 0.86 -6.07 -9.70
C PHE A 210 0.88 -5.00 -10.79
N PRO A 211 0.31 -3.79 -10.59
CA PRO A 211 0.36 -2.76 -11.61
C PRO A 211 1.79 -2.37 -11.99
N MET A 212 2.70 -2.25 -11.03
CA MET A 212 4.11 -1.94 -11.33
C MET A 212 4.78 -3.02 -12.19
N SER A 213 4.47 -4.29 -11.96
CA SER A 213 5.10 -5.41 -12.68
C SER A 213 4.83 -5.40 -14.19
N VAL A 214 3.79 -4.71 -14.62
CA VAL A 214 3.38 -4.59 -16.03
C VAL A 214 3.37 -3.15 -16.55
N GLY A 215 3.70 -2.17 -15.71
CA GLY A 215 3.64 -0.76 -16.10
C GLY A 215 2.22 -0.17 -16.15
N ALA A 216 1.26 -0.80 -15.48
CA ALA A 216 -0.11 -0.31 -15.37
C ALA A 216 -0.21 0.93 -14.48
N THR A 217 -1.34 1.62 -14.60
CA THR A 217 -1.70 2.75 -13.71
C THR A 217 -2.36 2.22 -12.44
N THR A 218 -2.12 2.88 -11.30
CA THR A 218 -2.86 2.63 -10.07
C THR A 218 -3.49 3.93 -9.54
N ILE A 219 -4.69 3.79 -8.97
CA ILE A 219 -5.37 4.86 -8.23
C ILE A 219 -5.23 4.54 -6.75
N LEU A 220 -4.68 5.47 -5.98
CA LEU A 220 -4.58 5.40 -4.52
C LEU A 220 -5.71 6.18 -3.87
N MET A 221 -6.13 5.76 -2.69
CA MET A 221 -7.21 6.37 -1.93
C MET A 221 -6.82 6.48 -0.45
N ALA A 222 -6.55 7.69 0.01
CA ALA A 222 -6.13 7.92 1.41
C ALA A 222 -7.26 7.66 2.40
N GLU A 223 -8.49 8.11 2.08
CA GLU A 223 -9.67 7.99 2.93
C GLU A 223 -10.23 6.55 3.00
N ARG A 224 -11.23 6.34 3.86
CA ARG A 224 -11.92 5.05 3.97
C ARG A 224 -12.69 4.72 2.68
N PRO A 225 -12.73 3.45 2.26
CA PRO A 225 -13.42 3.01 1.05
C PRO A 225 -14.95 2.95 1.27
N THR A 226 -15.58 4.11 1.41
CA THR A 226 -17.05 4.19 1.39
C THR A 226 -17.59 3.98 -0.02
N PRO A 227 -18.87 3.60 -0.22
CA PRO A 227 -19.47 3.52 -1.55
C PRO A 227 -19.31 4.80 -2.36
N ASP A 228 -19.58 5.97 -1.78
CA ASP A 228 -19.46 7.26 -2.47
C ASP A 228 -18.03 7.54 -2.94
N ALA A 229 -17.03 7.34 -2.08
CA ALA A 229 -15.61 7.52 -2.41
C ALA A 229 -15.16 6.54 -3.51
N THR A 230 -15.64 5.30 -3.46
CA THR A 230 -15.39 4.28 -4.48
C THR A 230 -16.04 4.66 -5.81
N PHE A 231 -17.29 5.08 -5.81
CA PHE A 231 -18.01 5.50 -7.02
C PHE A 231 -17.40 6.76 -7.65
N ALA A 232 -16.91 7.71 -6.84
CA ALA A 232 -16.21 8.87 -7.37
C ALA A 232 -15.01 8.45 -8.25
N ARG A 233 -14.27 7.42 -7.85
CA ARG A 233 -13.16 6.86 -8.64
C ARG A 233 -13.63 6.05 -9.84
N TRP A 234 -14.64 5.20 -9.68
CA TRP A 234 -15.18 4.43 -10.79
C TRP A 234 -15.72 5.32 -11.92
N LEU A 235 -16.24 6.49 -11.58
CA LEU A 235 -16.75 7.48 -12.51
C LEU A 235 -15.67 8.44 -13.03
N GLY A 236 -14.43 8.33 -12.57
CA GLY A 236 -13.34 9.23 -12.93
C GLY A 236 -13.46 10.65 -12.36
N LYS A 237 -14.35 10.85 -11.38
CA LYS A 237 -14.54 12.15 -10.71
C LYS A 237 -13.39 12.49 -9.77
N ALA A 238 -12.72 11.47 -9.25
CA ALA A 238 -11.52 11.57 -8.43
C ALA A 238 -10.34 10.97 -9.22
N GLY A 239 -9.27 11.74 -9.45
CA GLY A 239 -8.09 11.33 -10.19
C GLY A 239 -8.19 11.35 -11.71
N GLY A 240 -9.32 11.73 -12.30
CA GLY A 240 -9.51 11.98 -13.76
C GLY A 240 -9.48 10.74 -14.65
N VAL A 241 -9.24 9.54 -14.11
CA VAL A 241 -9.22 8.27 -14.84
C VAL A 241 -10.17 7.27 -14.19
N LYS A 242 -10.75 6.38 -15.02
CA LYS A 242 -11.64 5.31 -14.53
C LYS A 242 -10.86 4.01 -14.39
N PRO A 243 -10.98 3.30 -13.23
CA PRO A 243 -10.34 2.00 -13.08
C PRO A 243 -10.96 0.96 -14.02
N THR A 244 -10.10 0.06 -14.52
CA THR A 244 -10.51 -1.11 -15.31
C THR A 244 -10.53 -2.38 -14.46
N VAL A 245 -9.76 -2.40 -13.37
CA VAL A 245 -9.68 -3.50 -12.42
C VAL A 245 -9.95 -2.95 -11.01
N PHE A 246 -10.94 -3.54 -10.34
CA PHE A 246 -11.30 -3.19 -8.97
C PHE A 246 -11.05 -4.34 -8.01
N PHE A 247 -10.46 -4.02 -6.85
CA PHE A 247 -10.19 -4.97 -5.79
C PHE A 247 -10.92 -4.54 -4.52
N GLY A 248 -11.83 -5.39 -4.04
CA GLY A 248 -12.66 -5.12 -2.87
C GLY A 248 -12.76 -6.29 -1.92
N ALA A 249 -13.57 -6.14 -0.89
CA ALA A 249 -13.96 -7.20 0.02
C ALA A 249 -15.49 -7.42 -0.07
N PRO A 250 -16.01 -8.62 0.28
CA PRO A 250 -17.43 -8.95 0.18
C PRO A 250 -18.36 -7.93 0.83
N THR A 251 -18.03 -7.48 2.04
CA THR A 251 -18.78 -6.43 2.75
C THR A 251 -18.86 -5.12 1.95
N GLY A 252 -17.76 -4.74 1.26
CA GLY A 252 -17.72 -3.57 0.38
C GLY A 252 -18.62 -3.74 -0.84
N PHE A 253 -18.60 -4.90 -1.50
CA PHE A 253 -19.48 -5.21 -2.62
C PHE A 253 -20.95 -5.15 -2.22
N ALA A 254 -21.31 -5.75 -1.06
CA ALA A 254 -22.67 -5.69 -0.54
C ALA A 254 -23.13 -4.26 -0.27
N GLY A 255 -22.29 -3.45 0.38
CA GLY A 255 -22.58 -2.05 0.66
C GLY A 255 -22.76 -1.20 -0.61
N MET A 256 -21.92 -1.41 -1.62
CA MET A 256 -22.04 -0.73 -2.92
C MET A 256 -23.33 -1.12 -3.65
N LEU A 257 -23.67 -2.42 -3.69
CA LEU A 257 -24.89 -2.90 -4.36
C LEU A 257 -26.19 -2.43 -3.68
N ALA A 258 -26.15 -2.12 -2.40
CA ALA A 258 -27.27 -1.58 -1.64
C ALA A 258 -27.39 -0.04 -1.71
N HIS A 259 -26.38 0.64 -2.25
CA HIS A 259 -26.30 2.09 -2.23
C HIS A 259 -27.19 2.73 -3.31
N PRO A 260 -28.00 3.77 -2.98
CA PRO A 260 -28.94 4.38 -3.93
C PRO A 260 -28.24 5.07 -5.11
N ALA A 261 -26.98 5.50 -4.96
CA ALA A 261 -26.19 6.11 -6.03
C ALA A 261 -25.30 5.11 -6.79
N LEU A 262 -25.62 3.81 -6.76
CA LEU A 262 -24.88 2.78 -7.49
C LEU A 262 -24.77 3.16 -8.98
N PRO A 263 -23.55 3.27 -9.57
CA PRO A 263 -23.35 3.57 -10.96
C PRO A 263 -24.01 2.54 -11.87
N LYS A 264 -24.51 2.97 -13.03
CA LYS A 264 -25.09 2.08 -14.02
C LYS A 264 -24.00 1.35 -14.82
N LYS A 265 -24.37 0.20 -15.40
CA LYS A 265 -23.54 -0.46 -16.41
C LYS A 265 -23.22 0.52 -17.54
N GLY A 266 -21.96 0.64 -17.90
CA GLY A 266 -21.50 1.58 -18.94
C GLY A 266 -21.08 2.96 -18.44
N GLU A 267 -21.37 3.32 -17.18
CA GLU A 267 -20.80 4.52 -16.57
C GLU A 267 -19.37 4.26 -16.05
N THR A 268 -19.04 3.00 -15.77
CA THR A 268 -17.70 2.56 -15.34
C THR A 268 -16.89 1.99 -16.51
N ALA A 269 -15.58 1.85 -16.31
CA ALA A 269 -14.67 1.19 -17.25
C ALA A 269 -14.23 -0.20 -16.76
N LEU A 270 -14.89 -0.74 -15.74
CA LEU A 270 -14.51 -2.01 -15.14
C LEU A 270 -14.60 -3.16 -16.14
N ARG A 271 -13.51 -3.93 -16.26
CA ARG A 271 -13.47 -5.18 -17.02
C ARG A 271 -13.41 -6.40 -16.11
N MET A 272 -12.97 -6.21 -14.86
CA MET A 272 -12.83 -7.26 -13.86
C MET A 272 -12.91 -6.67 -12.45
N ALA A 273 -13.42 -7.47 -11.53
CA ALA A 273 -13.32 -7.21 -10.10
C ALA A 273 -12.75 -8.44 -9.38
N SER A 274 -12.05 -8.23 -8.26
CA SER A 274 -11.58 -9.31 -7.40
C SER A 274 -12.05 -9.08 -5.97
N SER A 275 -12.33 -10.16 -5.26
CA SER A 275 -12.79 -10.18 -3.88
C SER A 275 -11.87 -11.06 -3.05
N ALA A 276 -11.53 -10.61 -1.84
CA ALA A 276 -10.83 -11.41 -0.84
C ALA A 276 -11.03 -10.86 0.57
N GLY A 277 -10.51 -11.59 1.57
CA GLY A 277 -10.56 -11.25 2.99
C GLY A 277 -11.67 -11.95 3.74
N GLU A 278 -12.76 -12.25 3.07
CA GLU A 278 -13.91 -13.03 3.56
C GLU A 278 -14.42 -13.90 2.40
N ALA A 279 -15.23 -14.91 2.67
CA ALA A 279 -15.89 -15.67 1.60
C ALA A 279 -16.92 -14.78 0.90
N LEU A 280 -16.87 -14.68 -0.42
CA LEU A 280 -17.85 -13.92 -1.19
C LEU A 280 -19.19 -14.68 -1.23
N PRO A 281 -20.30 -14.14 -0.66
CA PRO A 281 -21.61 -14.75 -0.82
C PRO A 281 -22.00 -14.81 -2.31
N ALA A 282 -22.48 -15.96 -2.77
CA ALA A 282 -22.81 -16.19 -4.18
C ALA A 282 -23.78 -15.14 -4.74
N ASP A 283 -24.81 -14.78 -3.96
CA ASP A 283 -25.80 -13.78 -4.35
C ASP A 283 -25.20 -12.40 -4.58
N ILE A 284 -24.17 -12.01 -3.81
CA ILE A 284 -23.46 -10.73 -3.97
C ILE A 284 -22.66 -10.75 -5.28
N GLY A 285 -21.91 -11.82 -5.52
CA GLY A 285 -21.14 -11.99 -6.76
C GLY A 285 -22.03 -11.98 -8.00
N GLU A 286 -23.13 -12.77 -7.97
CA GLU A 286 -24.10 -12.84 -9.07
C GLU A 286 -24.79 -11.49 -9.34
N ARG A 287 -25.20 -10.77 -8.29
CA ARG A 287 -25.80 -9.43 -8.42
C ARG A 287 -24.84 -8.43 -9.00
N PHE A 288 -23.57 -8.45 -8.60
CA PHE A 288 -22.54 -7.57 -9.14
C PHE A 288 -22.32 -7.87 -10.62
N THR A 289 -22.12 -9.13 -10.97
CA THR A 289 -21.93 -9.57 -12.37
C THR A 289 -23.15 -9.22 -13.24
N LYS A 290 -24.36 -9.47 -12.73
CA LYS A 290 -25.60 -9.12 -13.46
C LYS A 290 -25.72 -7.61 -13.69
N HIS A 291 -25.34 -6.79 -12.70
CA HIS A 291 -25.49 -5.33 -12.79
C HIS A 291 -24.44 -4.70 -13.71
N PHE A 292 -23.17 -5.06 -13.54
CA PHE A 292 -22.07 -4.44 -14.30
C PHE A 292 -21.66 -5.22 -15.55
N GLY A 293 -21.99 -6.50 -15.66
CA GLY A 293 -21.49 -7.41 -16.69
C GLY A 293 -20.00 -7.75 -16.50
N VAL A 294 -19.54 -7.70 -15.24
CA VAL A 294 -18.14 -7.89 -14.87
C VAL A 294 -18.06 -9.06 -13.88
N GLU A 295 -17.20 -10.03 -14.15
CA GLU A 295 -16.96 -11.16 -13.26
C GLU A 295 -16.21 -10.72 -12.01
N VAL A 296 -16.54 -11.34 -10.88
CA VAL A 296 -15.82 -11.17 -9.61
C VAL A 296 -15.00 -12.42 -9.36
N VAL A 297 -13.68 -12.29 -9.46
CA VAL A 297 -12.74 -13.34 -9.11
C VAL A 297 -12.57 -13.34 -7.60
N ASP A 298 -13.09 -14.40 -6.93
CA ASP A 298 -12.97 -14.55 -5.48
C ASP A 298 -11.75 -15.39 -5.10
N GLY A 299 -11.16 -15.15 -3.94
CA GLY A 299 -10.00 -15.90 -3.54
C GLY A 299 -9.69 -15.86 -2.05
N ILE A 300 -9.01 -16.92 -1.61
CA ILE A 300 -8.46 -17.04 -0.26
C ILE A 300 -6.99 -16.65 -0.29
N GLY A 301 -6.63 -15.72 0.57
CA GLY A 301 -5.26 -15.28 0.79
C GLY A 301 -4.92 -15.18 2.26
N SER A 302 -3.65 -14.97 2.55
CA SER A 302 -3.18 -14.64 3.90
C SER A 302 -1.99 -13.69 3.85
N THR A 303 -1.71 -13.04 4.97
CA THR A 303 -0.53 -12.18 5.10
C THR A 303 0.74 -13.00 4.89
N GLU A 304 0.79 -14.23 5.41
CA GLU A 304 1.94 -15.14 5.32
C GLU A 304 2.24 -15.59 3.89
N MET A 305 1.20 -15.74 3.05
CA MET A 305 1.33 -16.07 1.63
C MET A 305 1.48 -14.81 0.74
N LEU A 306 1.46 -13.64 1.35
CA LEU A 306 1.53 -12.30 0.74
C LEU A 306 0.33 -11.95 -0.13
N HIS A 307 -0.44 -12.86 -0.60
CA HIS A 307 -1.62 -12.61 -1.43
C HIS A 307 -2.54 -13.83 -1.50
N ILE A 308 -3.43 -13.81 -2.49
CA ILE A 308 -4.32 -14.95 -2.80
C ILE A 308 -3.47 -16.11 -3.31
N PHE A 309 -3.74 -17.30 -2.80
CA PHE A 309 -3.08 -18.56 -3.18
C PHE A 309 -4.08 -19.63 -3.66
N LEU A 310 -5.38 -19.38 -3.49
CA LEU A 310 -6.46 -20.21 -4.03
C LEU A 310 -7.58 -19.30 -4.53
N SER A 311 -8.05 -19.53 -5.75
CA SER A 311 -9.06 -18.69 -6.40
C SER A 311 -9.94 -19.56 -7.30
N ASN A 312 -11.17 -19.10 -7.57
CA ASN A 312 -12.07 -19.70 -8.58
C ASN A 312 -11.58 -19.40 -10.00
#